data_26d8752a2521b9ba06812d08917f4d61
#
_entry.id   26d8752a2521b9ba06812d08917f4d61
#
_cell.length_a   1.000
_cell.length_b   1.000
_cell.length_c   1.000
_cell.angle_alpha   90.00
_cell.angle_beta   90.00
_cell.angle_gamma   90.00
#
_symmetry.space_group_name_H-M   'P 1'
#
loop_
_entity.id
_entity.type
_entity.pdbx_description
1 polymer ?
#
loop_
_entity_poly.entity_id
_entity_poly.type
_entity_poly.pdbx_seq_one_letter_code
_entity_poly.pdbx_strand_id
1 'polypeptide(L)'
;NDFDQVGWPKCGETDIMEFGHIDGINGGVQDRYFNGACHWGQSWDNHPNYARAVTYDYSLQDGEFHIYTCIWDQNRIAMYVDLDKHPNAKPYYEMTIPATGDTGAPGYYFHKENFILFNLAVGGNFPNIWDAAGITALNNGNGNQASMYVNYVKVYQKGTADESLNTLSPGDSQGGDNNQGGGNQGGDNNQGGGSQGGNESQYVCD
;
A
#
# COMPACT_ATOMS: atom_id res chain seq x y z
N ASN A 1 5.71 12.52 -3.42
CA ASN A 1 6.35 11.33 -3.98
C ASN A 1 7.28 11.73 -5.12
N ASP A 2 8.50 11.24 -5.12
CA ASP A 2 9.56 11.54 -6.07
C ASP A 2 9.80 10.41 -7.10
N PHE A 3 8.80 9.51 -7.28
CA PHE A 3 8.88 8.37 -8.19
C PHE A 3 9.41 8.73 -9.57
N ASP A 4 8.87 9.78 -10.19
CA ASP A 4 9.28 10.24 -11.52
C ASP A 4 10.71 10.79 -11.56
N GLN A 5 11.26 11.19 -10.42
CA GLN A 5 12.60 11.74 -10.32
C GLN A 5 13.64 10.68 -9.98
N VAL A 6 13.34 9.76 -9.08
CA VAL A 6 14.29 8.75 -8.61
C VAL A 6 14.07 7.36 -9.18
N GLY A 7 12.84 7.05 -9.59
CA GLY A 7 12.45 5.75 -10.15
C GLY A 7 12.48 4.61 -9.14
N TRP A 8 12.01 3.46 -9.60
CA TRP A 8 12.06 2.21 -8.84
C TRP A 8 13.47 1.57 -8.92
N PRO A 9 13.98 0.94 -7.86
CA PRO A 9 13.41 0.76 -6.52
C PRO A 9 13.79 1.87 -5.51
N LYS A 10 14.37 2.98 -5.95
CA LYS A 10 14.80 4.08 -5.07
C LYS A 10 13.64 4.81 -4.40
N CYS A 11 12.46 4.77 -4.99
CA CYS A 11 11.25 5.31 -4.39
C CYS A 11 10.71 4.47 -3.24
N GLY A 12 11.15 3.20 -3.13
CA GLY A 12 10.52 2.21 -2.25
C GLY A 12 9.21 1.68 -2.84
N GLU A 13 8.82 0.46 -2.45
CA GLU A 13 7.55 -0.17 -2.81
C GLU A 13 7.06 -1.00 -1.63
N THR A 14 5.79 -0.90 -1.33
CA THR A 14 5.12 -1.66 -0.27
C THR A 14 3.91 -2.35 -0.85
N ASP A 15 3.99 -3.67 -0.97
CA ASP A 15 2.96 -4.53 -1.52
C ASP A 15 2.13 -5.09 -0.38
N ILE A 16 1.00 -4.43 -0.10
CA ILE A 16 0.15 -4.81 1.03
C ILE A 16 -0.46 -6.19 0.77
N MET A 17 -0.82 -6.49 -0.49
CA MET A 17 -1.39 -7.79 -0.85
C MET A 17 -1.12 -8.11 -2.31
N GLU A 18 -0.54 -9.28 -2.56
CA GLU A 18 -0.30 -9.83 -3.89
C GLU A 18 -0.86 -11.24 -4.00
N PHE A 19 -1.88 -11.42 -4.84
CA PHE A 19 -2.45 -12.72 -5.19
C PHE A 19 -1.92 -13.24 -6.53
N GLY A 20 -2.02 -14.56 -6.73
CA GLY A 20 -1.74 -15.20 -8.01
C GLY A 20 -0.31 -15.72 -8.16
N HIS A 21 0.46 -15.81 -7.08
CA HIS A 21 1.79 -16.43 -7.12
C HIS A 21 1.73 -17.89 -7.55
N ILE A 22 2.74 -18.33 -8.32
CA ILE A 22 2.83 -19.69 -8.87
C ILE A 22 2.75 -20.78 -7.80
N ASP A 23 3.26 -20.57 -6.60
CA ASP A 23 3.20 -21.55 -5.52
C ASP A 23 1.77 -21.78 -5.03
N GLY A 24 0.94 -20.73 -4.95
CA GLY A 24 -0.47 -20.85 -4.63
C GLY A 24 -1.24 -21.61 -5.72
N ILE A 25 -0.90 -21.36 -6.98
CA ILE A 25 -1.50 -22.06 -8.13
C ILE A 25 -1.14 -23.52 -8.11
N ASN A 26 0.14 -23.86 -8.00
CA ASN A 26 0.63 -25.24 -7.96
C ASN A 26 0.13 -26.01 -6.75
N GLY A 27 -0.05 -25.32 -5.62
CA GLY A 27 -0.61 -25.88 -4.39
C GLY A 27 -2.13 -26.04 -4.40
N GLY A 28 -2.83 -25.51 -5.42
CA GLY A 28 -4.30 -25.51 -5.47
C GLY A 28 -4.94 -24.68 -4.37
N VAL A 29 -4.25 -23.64 -3.90
CA VAL A 29 -4.65 -22.77 -2.79
C VAL A 29 -4.60 -21.28 -3.18
N GLN A 30 -4.67 -20.98 -4.46
CA GLN A 30 -4.56 -19.63 -5.02
C GLN A 30 -5.64 -18.65 -4.50
N ASP A 31 -6.74 -19.17 -3.98
CA ASP A 31 -7.83 -18.40 -3.40
C ASP A 31 -7.54 -17.88 -1.97
N ARG A 32 -6.47 -18.36 -1.36
CA ARG A 32 -6.08 -18.07 0.03
C ARG A 32 -4.58 -17.99 0.28
N TYR A 33 -3.80 -18.11 -0.79
CA TYR A 33 -2.34 -17.92 -0.78
C TYR A 33 -2.00 -16.56 -1.36
N PHE A 34 -1.34 -15.73 -0.58
CA PHE A 34 -0.91 -14.40 -0.98
C PHE A 34 0.32 -13.97 -0.20
N ASN A 35 0.93 -12.88 -0.60
CA ASN A 35 2.07 -12.29 0.10
C ASN A 35 1.94 -10.79 0.27
N GLY A 36 2.65 -10.31 1.30
CA GLY A 36 3.05 -8.93 1.41
C GLY A 36 4.55 -8.83 1.14
N ALA A 37 5.00 -7.71 0.60
CA ALA A 37 6.39 -7.46 0.31
C ALA A 37 6.78 -5.99 0.49
N CYS A 38 8.07 -5.75 0.68
CA CYS A 38 8.66 -4.44 0.50
C CYS A 38 9.91 -4.58 -0.34
N HIS A 39 10.09 -3.65 -1.29
CA HIS A 39 11.23 -3.56 -2.17
C HIS A 39 11.89 -2.20 -2.04
N TRP A 40 13.22 -2.16 -1.99
CA TRP A 40 13.97 -0.91 -1.86
C TRP A 40 15.37 -1.05 -2.46
N GLY A 41 16.12 0.03 -2.53
CA GLY A 41 17.53 0.00 -2.93
C GLY A 41 17.89 1.04 -3.97
N GLN A 42 19.15 1.02 -4.38
CA GLN A 42 19.73 2.02 -5.27
C GLN A 42 19.78 1.58 -6.74
N SER A 43 19.56 0.29 -7.01
CA SER A 43 19.75 -0.29 -8.34
C SER A 43 18.68 -1.33 -8.64
N TRP A 44 18.19 -1.35 -9.87
CA TRP A 44 17.27 -2.36 -10.38
C TRP A 44 17.83 -3.78 -10.29
N ASP A 45 19.09 -3.97 -10.68
CA ASP A 45 19.66 -5.30 -10.87
C ASP A 45 19.90 -6.08 -9.58
N ASN A 46 20.00 -5.38 -8.46
CA ASN A 46 20.28 -5.99 -7.16
C ASN A 46 19.65 -5.17 -6.04
N HIS A 47 18.33 -5.14 -5.99
CA HIS A 47 17.61 -4.46 -4.93
C HIS A 47 17.24 -5.43 -3.79
N PRO A 48 17.45 -5.04 -2.53
CA PRO A 48 16.93 -5.78 -1.40
C PRO A 48 15.40 -5.83 -1.43
N ASN A 49 14.86 -6.93 -0.94
CA ASN A 49 13.44 -7.07 -0.66
C ASN A 49 13.23 -7.93 0.58
N TYR A 50 12.05 -7.81 1.14
CA TYR A 50 11.57 -8.71 2.16
C TYR A 50 10.12 -9.04 1.84
N ALA A 51 9.84 -10.31 1.60
CA ALA A 51 8.52 -10.81 1.26
C ALA A 51 8.12 -11.94 2.21
N ARG A 52 6.83 -12.05 2.49
CA ARG A 52 6.24 -13.11 3.31
C ARG A 52 4.98 -13.61 2.63
N ALA A 53 5.00 -14.88 2.24
CA ALA A 53 3.83 -15.58 1.77
C ALA A 53 3.08 -16.23 2.93
N VAL A 54 1.78 -16.31 2.81
CA VAL A 54 0.89 -16.95 3.79
C VAL A 54 -0.22 -17.71 3.06
N THR A 55 -0.64 -18.82 3.67
CA THR A 55 -1.85 -19.55 3.27
C THR A 55 -2.83 -19.49 4.44
N TYR A 56 -3.99 -18.92 4.19
CA TYR A 56 -5.07 -18.89 5.20
C TYR A 56 -5.86 -20.19 5.18
N ASP A 57 -6.59 -20.47 6.24
CA ASP A 57 -7.48 -21.62 6.38
C ASP A 57 -8.87 -21.39 5.78
N TYR A 58 -9.13 -20.16 5.29
CA TYR A 58 -10.35 -19.77 4.58
C TYR A 58 -10.02 -19.07 3.26
N SER A 59 -10.97 -19.08 2.32
CA SER A 59 -10.83 -18.39 1.04
C SER A 59 -10.98 -16.88 1.21
N LEU A 60 -10.15 -16.12 0.52
CA LEU A 60 -10.27 -14.68 0.35
C LEU A 60 -10.88 -14.31 -1.02
N GLN A 61 -11.33 -15.34 -1.77
CA GLN A 61 -12.08 -15.21 -3.02
C GLN A 61 -13.48 -15.83 -2.86
N ASP A 62 -14.09 -15.63 -1.70
CA ASP A 62 -15.40 -16.18 -1.32
C ASP A 62 -16.59 -15.33 -1.81
N GLY A 63 -16.33 -14.21 -2.46
CA GLY A 63 -17.34 -13.27 -2.95
C GLY A 63 -17.66 -12.14 -1.97
N GLU A 64 -17.03 -12.14 -0.81
CA GLU A 64 -17.17 -11.08 0.18
C GLU A 64 -16.04 -10.05 0.07
N PHE A 65 -16.22 -8.89 0.70
CA PHE A 65 -15.15 -7.92 0.86
C PHE A 65 -14.29 -8.26 2.07
N HIS A 66 -12.98 -8.21 1.86
CA HIS A 66 -11.98 -8.38 2.90
C HIS A 66 -11.22 -7.07 3.12
N ILE A 67 -10.87 -6.80 4.38
CA ILE A 67 -10.11 -5.59 4.74
C ILE A 67 -8.62 -5.95 4.86
N TYR A 68 -7.81 -5.33 4.01
CA TYR A 68 -6.36 -5.43 4.06
C TYR A 68 -5.81 -4.20 4.78
N THR A 69 -5.31 -4.40 5.99
CA THR A 69 -4.84 -3.32 6.86
C THR A 69 -3.33 -3.26 6.87
N CYS A 70 -2.78 -2.07 6.60
CA CYS A 70 -1.36 -1.78 6.76
C CYS A 70 -1.17 -0.80 7.93
N ILE A 71 -0.51 -1.24 8.98
CA ILE A 71 -0.08 -0.37 10.07
C ILE A 71 1.38 0.02 9.80
N TRP A 72 1.58 1.30 9.54
CA TRP A 72 2.87 1.85 9.20
C TRP A 72 3.23 2.95 10.20
N ASP A 73 4.20 2.67 11.02
CA ASP A 73 4.73 3.60 12.01
C ASP A 73 6.23 3.85 11.80
N GLN A 74 6.84 4.69 12.63
CA GLN A 74 8.27 5.01 12.50
C GLN A 74 9.22 3.84 12.71
N ASN A 75 8.76 2.71 13.24
CA ASN A 75 9.59 1.57 13.55
C ASN A 75 9.31 0.34 12.69
N ARG A 76 8.09 0.23 12.13
CA ARG A 76 7.66 -0.97 11.40
C ARG A 76 6.57 -0.72 10.39
N ILE A 77 6.46 -1.65 9.46
CA ILE A 77 5.31 -1.91 8.60
C ILE A 77 4.74 -3.26 9.02
N ALA A 78 3.46 -3.34 9.33
CA ALA A 78 2.77 -4.58 9.69
C ALA A 78 1.44 -4.69 8.94
N MET A 79 1.17 -5.86 8.33
CA MET A 79 0.02 -6.05 7.46
C MET A 79 -0.87 -7.17 7.99
N TYR A 80 -2.19 -6.97 7.86
CA TYR A 80 -3.22 -7.84 8.39
C TYR A 80 -4.35 -8.02 7.38
N VAL A 81 -5.10 -9.12 7.51
CA VAL A 81 -6.37 -9.30 6.82
C VAL A 81 -7.48 -9.40 7.86
N ASP A 82 -8.61 -8.74 7.59
CA ASP A 82 -9.83 -8.78 8.39
C ASP A 82 -9.60 -8.52 9.89
N LEU A 83 -8.76 -7.53 10.21
CA LEU A 83 -8.46 -7.16 11.59
C LEU A 83 -9.70 -6.71 12.35
N ASP A 84 -10.71 -6.20 11.67
CA ASP A 84 -12.02 -5.85 12.18
C ASP A 84 -12.80 -7.08 12.68
N LYS A 85 -12.71 -8.21 11.96
CA LYS A 85 -13.31 -9.49 12.31
C LYS A 85 -12.44 -10.28 13.30
N HIS A 86 -11.13 -10.09 13.24
CA HIS A 86 -10.12 -10.81 14.02
C HIS A 86 -9.16 -9.87 14.76
N PRO A 87 -9.62 -9.12 15.78
CA PRO A 87 -8.84 -8.04 16.40
C PRO A 87 -7.56 -8.50 17.12
N ASN A 88 -7.40 -9.80 17.34
CA ASN A 88 -6.21 -10.40 17.92
C ASN A 88 -5.32 -11.13 16.89
N ALA A 89 -5.60 -10.96 15.60
CA ALA A 89 -4.80 -11.57 14.55
C ALA A 89 -3.36 -11.06 14.64
N LYS A 90 -2.41 -11.95 14.36
CA LYS A 90 -1.02 -11.56 14.15
C LYS A 90 -0.86 -11.04 12.71
N PRO A 91 0.08 -10.10 12.48
CA PRO A 91 0.36 -9.67 11.13
C PRO A 91 0.85 -10.85 10.29
N TYR A 92 0.38 -10.93 9.05
CA TYR A 92 0.94 -11.89 8.09
C TYR A 92 2.29 -11.42 7.55
N TYR A 93 2.55 -10.12 7.61
CA TYR A 93 3.81 -9.50 7.24
C TYR A 93 4.20 -8.49 8.33
N GLU A 94 5.47 -8.49 8.71
CA GLU A 94 6.01 -7.46 9.58
C GLU A 94 7.48 -7.23 9.24
N MET A 95 7.86 -5.97 9.06
CA MET A 95 9.23 -5.55 8.80
C MET A 95 9.58 -4.33 9.65
N THR A 96 10.73 -4.36 10.29
CA THR A 96 11.26 -3.21 11.05
C THR A 96 11.92 -2.21 10.12
N ILE A 97 11.61 -0.93 10.31
CA ILE A 97 12.08 0.17 9.48
C ILE A 97 12.61 1.35 10.31
N PRO A 98 13.47 1.15 11.32
CA PRO A 98 13.97 2.27 12.10
C PRO A 98 14.67 3.28 11.18
N ALA A 99 14.37 4.57 11.36
CA ALA A 99 14.92 5.64 10.53
C ALA A 99 16.45 5.63 10.54
N THR A 100 17.06 5.74 9.35
CA THR A 100 18.51 5.69 9.18
C THR A 100 18.95 6.45 7.95
N GLY A 101 20.22 6.90 7.94
CA GLY A 101 20.87 7.42 6.73
C GLY A 101 21.52 6.34 5.86
N ASP A 102 21.48 5.09 6.26
CA ASP A 102 22.04 3.97 5.49
C ASP A 102 21.15 3.60 4.31
N THR A 103 21.63 3.86 3.10
CA THR A 103 20.94 3.54 1.84
C THR A 103 20.83 2.05 1.54
N GLY A 104 21.45 1.18 2.31
CA GLY A 104 21.27 -0.27 2.25
C GLY A 104 20.08 -0.76 3.10
N ALA A 105 19.65 0.04 4.08
CA ALA A 105 18.62 -0.35 5.03
C ALA A 105 17.21 0.13 4.64
N PRO A 106 16.14 -0.65 4.93
CA PRO A 106 14.77 -0.28 4.58
C PRO A 106 14.33 1.03 5.22
N GLY A 107 14.76 1.35 6.42
CA GLY A 107 14.40 2.59 7.11
C GLY A 107 14.84 3.89 6.41
N TYR A 108 15.70 3.82 5.40
CA TYR A 108 16.01 4.96 4.54
C TYR A 108 14.86 5.28 3.56
N TYR A 109 14.09 4.27 3.15
CA TYR A 109 13.09 4.36 2.08
C TYR A 109 11.67 4.54 2.60
N PHE A 110 11.31 3.87 3.70
CA PHE A 110 9.94 3.78 4.17
C PHE A 110 9.56 4.84 5.22
N HIS A 111 10.14 6.06 5.12
CA HIS A 111 9.74 7.26 5.87
C HIS A 111 9.45 8.44 4.94
N LYS A 112 9.07 8.14 3.70
CA LYS A 112 8.75 9.10 2.67
C LYS A 112 7.27 9.00 2.29
N GLU A 113 6.78 10.03 1.64
CA GLU A 113 5.43 10.00 1.07
C GLU A 113 5.31 8.93 0.01
N ASN A 114 4.18 8.22 0.02
CA ASN A 114 3.83 7.19 -0.95
C ASN A 114 2.48 7.51 -1.59
N PHE A 115 2.20 6.87 -2.72
CA PHE A 115 0.89 6.86 -3.34
C PHE A 115 0.34 5.44 -3.34
N ILE A 116 -0.97 5.31 -3.46
CA ILE A 116 -1.66 4.02 -3.50
C ILE A 116 -1.84 3.60 -4.95
N LEU A 117 -1.52 2.35 -5.24
CA LEU A 117 -1.66 1.73 -6.55
C LEU A 117 -2.50 0.47 -6.44
N PHE A 118 -3.51 0.34 -7.31
CA PHE A 118 -4.22 -0.90 -7.56
C PHE A 118 -3.79 -1.48 -8.89
N ASN A 119 -3.43 -2.77 -8.89
CA ASN A 119 -3.01 -3.48 -10.08
C ASN A 119 -3.81 -4.78 -10.24
N LEU A 120 -4.37 -4.98 -11.43
CA LEU A 120 -4.98 -6.23 -11.85
C LEU A 120 -4.25 -6.73 -13.09
N ALA A 121 -3.17 -7.49 -12.85
CA ALA A 121 -2.32 -8.01 -13.90
C ALA A 121 -2.85 -9.32 -14.48
N VAL A 122 -2.47 -9.62 -15.72
CA VAL A 122 -2.85 -10.85 -16.44
C VAL A 122 -1.57 -11.58 -16.86
N GLY A 123 -1.36 -12.76 -16.30
CA GLY A 123 -0.15 -13.55 -16.59
C GLY A 123 1.14 -12.93 -16.10
N GLY A 124 2.26 -13.32 -16.68
CA GLY A 124 3.58 -12.79 -16.38
C GLY A 124 4.41 -13.61 -15.39
N ASN A 125 5.43 -12.98 -14.80
CA ASN A 125 6.40 -13.63 -13.93
C ASN A 125 5.78 -14.21 -12.65
N PHE A 126 4.89 -13.48 -12.02
CA PHE A 126 4.35 -13.81 -10.71
C PHE A 126 3.57 -15.14 -10.72
N PRO A 127 2.61 -15.36 -11.64
CA PRO A 127 1.96 -16.66 -11.84
C PRO A 127 2.78 -17.64 -12.69
N ASN A 128 3.88 -17.19 -13.29
CA ASN A 128 4.64 -17.95 -14.30
C ASN A 128 3.77 -18.43 -15.49
N ILE A 129 2.86 -17.58 -15.94
CA ILE A 129 1.95 -17.85 -17.06
C ILE A 129 2.25 -16.86 -18.18
N TRP A 130 2.73 -17.37 -19.34
CA TRP A 130 3.22 -16.54 -20.44
C TRP A 130 2.42 -16.69 -21.72
N ASP A 131 1.51 -17.64 -21.77
CA ASP A 131 0.66 -17.89 -22.93
C ASP A 131 -0.83 -17.70 -22.61
N ALA A 132 -1.61 -17.43 -23.64
CA ALA A 132 -3.04 -17.19 -23.50
C ALA A 132 -3.82 -18.43 -23.02
N ALA A 133 -3.31 -19.63 -23.28
CA ALA A 133 -3.99 -20.87 -22.87
C ALA A 133 -3.91 -21.07 -21.34
N GLY A 134 -2.84 -20.55 -20.72
CA GLY A 134 -2.68 -20.60 -19.27
C GLY A 134 -3.56 -19.56 -18.51
N ILE A 135 -4.13 -18.58 -19.22
CA ILE A 135 -4.95 -17.52 -18.61
C ILE A 135 -6.41 -17.99 -18.54
N THR A 136 -6.68 -18.90 -17.62
CA THR A 136 -8.01 -19.54 -17.52
C THR A 136 -9.06 -18.65 -16.86
N ALA A 137 -8.68 -17.66 -16.07
CA ALA A 137 -9.61 -16.76 -15.40
C ALA A 137 -10.44 -15.90 -16.37
N LEU A 138 -9.95 -15.66 -17.58
CA LEU A 138 -10.67 -14.95 -18.63
C LEU A 138 -11.60 -15.84 -19.47
N ASN A 139 -11.51 -17.17 -19.31
CA ASN A 139 -12.32 -18.15 -20.06
C ASN A 139 -13.65 -18.51 -19.36
N ASN A 140 -14.16 -17.63 -18.52
CA ASN A 140 -15.29 -17.89 -17.63
C ASN A 140 -16.68 -17.65 -18.24
N GLY A 141 -16.77 -17.43 -19.53
CA GLY A 141 -18.03 -17.13 -20.20
C GLY A 141 -18.52 -15.68 -20.05
N ASN A 142 -17.81 -14.84 -19.32
CA ASN A 142 -18.13 -13.42 -19.10
C ASN A 142 -17.48 -12.47 -20.12
N GLY A 143 -17.35 -12.91 -21.38
CA GLY A 143 -16.76 -12.07 -22.43
C GLY A 143 -15.25 -11.81 -22.23
N ASN A 144 -14.52 -12.75 -21.62
CA ASN A 144 -13.09 -12.65 -21.34
C ASN A 144 -12.74 -11.46 -20.41
N GLN A 145 -13.54 -11.25 -19.38
CA GLN A 145 -13.34 -10.19 -18.42
C GLN A 145 -13.10 -10.73 -17.01
N ALA A 146 -12.21 -10.09 -16.27
CA ALA A 146 -12.04 -10.23 -14.84
C ALA A 146 -12.13 -8.84 -14.21
N SER A 147 -12.68 -8.76 -13.01
CA SER A 147 -12.88 -7.50 -12.31
C SER A 147 -12.38 -7.61 -10.87
N MET A 148 -11.70 -6.57 -10.44
CA MET A 148 -11.37 -6.34 -9.04
C MET A 148 -12.28 -5.22 -8.53
N TYR A 149 -12.91 -5.45 -7.40
CA TYR A 149 -13.80 -4.47 -6.78
C TYR A 149 -13.14 -3.90 -5.53
N VAL A 150 -13.02 -2.58 -5.47
CA VAL A 150 -12.52 -1.85 -4.31
C VAL A 150 -13.68 -1.04 -3.75
N ASN A 151 -14.10 -1.34 -2.52
CA ASN A 151 -15.20 -0.61 -1.90
C ASN A 151 -14.76 0.75 -1.37
N TYR A 152 -13.62 0.78 -0.67
CA TYR A 152 -13.04 2.02 -0.15
C TYR A 152 -11.54 1.88 0.10
N VAL A 153 -10.90 3.01 0.25
CA VAL A 153 -9.58 3.16 0.87
C VAL A 153 -9.73 4.20 1.98
N LYS A 154 -9.23 3.87 3.17
CA LYS A 154 -9.19 4.79 4.30
C LYS A 154 -7.77 4.91 4.79
N VAL A 155 -7.30 6.13 4.93
CA VAL A 155 -5.99 6.44 5.49
C VAL A 155 -6.19 7.18 6.80
N TYR A 156 -5.62 6.65 7.86
CA TYR A 156 -5.66 7.24 9.18
C TYR A 156 -4.27 7.72 9.56
N GLN A 157 -4.19 8.88 10.13
CA GLN A 157 -2.96 9.40 10.71
C GLN A 157 -3.21 9.66 12.18
N LYS A 158 -2.21 9.37 13.02
CA LYS A 158 -2.27 9.77 14.43
C LYS A 158 -2.28 11.29 14.50
N GLY A 159 -3.47 11.83 14.77
CA GLY A 159 -3.69 13.26 14.88
C GLY A 159 -3.29 13.83 16.24
N THR A 160 -3.18 15.15 16.28
CA THR A 160 -3.25 15.91 17.52
C THR A 160 -4.72 16.15 17.86
N ALA A 161 -5.03 16.56 19.09
CA ALA A 161 -6.41 16.74 19.56
C ALA A 161 -7.25 17.72 18.72
N ASP A 162 -6.61 18.52 17.86
CA ASP A 162 -7.24 19.57 17.05
C ASP A 162 -7.39 19.17 15.56
N GLU A 163 -7.00 17.95 15.15
CA GLU A 163 -7.14 17.51 13.77
C GLU A 163 -8.51 16.89 13.51
N SER A 164 -9.21 17.43 12.53
CA SER A 164 -10.45 16.86 12.01
C SER A 164 -10.13 15.83 10.94
N LEU A 165 -10.80 14.66 11.01
CA LEU A 165 -10.76 13.67 9.94
C LEU A 165 -11.41 14.24 8.68
N ASN A 166 -10.65 14.40 7.61
CA ASN A 166 -11.19 14.65 6.29
C ASN A 166 -11.77 13.34 5.74
N THR A 167 -13.04 13.11 5.99
CA THR A 167 -13.76 12.03 5.32
C THR A 167 -14.12 12.51 3.92
N LEU A 168 -13.44 11.97 2.90
CA LEU A 168 -13.94 12.07 1.53
C LEU A 168 -15.19 11.20 1.44
N SER A 169 -16.35 11.82 1.29
CA SER A 169 -17.59 11.10 1.01
C SER A 169 -17.52 10.46 -0.38
N PRO A 170 -18.05 9.23 -0.59
CA PRO A 170 -18.18 8.66 -1.91
C PRO A 170 -19.05 9.58 -2.78
N GLY A 171 -18.44 10.28 -3.73
CA GLY A 171 -19.13 11.23 -4.60
C GLY A 171 -18.44 12.57 -4.82
N ASP A 172 -17.48 12.94 -3.99
CA ASP A 172 -16.71 14.18 -4.15
C ASP A 172 -15.53 14.04 -5.13
N SER A 173 -15.86 13.66 -6.37
CA SER A 173 -14.97 13.92 -7.50
C SER A 173 -15.19 15.37 -7.95
N GLN A 174 -14.58 16.31 -7.29
CA GLN A 174 -14.48 17.67 -7.82
C GLN A 174 -13.32 17.76 -8.80
N GLY A 175 -13.63 17.50 -10.07
CA GLY A 175 -12.95 18.19 -11.15
C GLY A 175 -13.44 19.63 -11.18
N GLY A 176 -12.53 20.56 -11.04
CA GLY A 176 -12.85 21.98 -11.09
C GLY A 176 -11.60 22.81 -11.16
N ASP A 177 -11.06 22.96 -12.38
CA ASP A 177 -10.28 24.12 -12.74
C ASP A 177 -11.08 25.39 -12.42
N ASN A 178 -10.56 26.26 -11.57
CA ASN A 178 -10.84 27.69 -11.66
C ASN A 178 -9.67 28.51 -11.15
N ASN A 179 -8.90 28.95 -12.12
CA ASN A 179 -8.02 30.09 -12.07
C ASN A 179 -8.85 31.37 -11.94
N GLN A 180 -8.77 32.10 -10.84
CA GLN A 180 -8.94 33.55 -10.86
C GLN A 180 -8.21 34.18 -9.68
N GLY A 181 -7.35 35.11 -10.08
CA GLY A 181 -6.48 35.87 -9.24
C GLY A 181 -7.16 37.00 -8.49
N GLY A 182 -6.43 37.60 -7.60
CA GLY A 182 -6.68 38.96 -7.13
C GLY A 182 -6.41 39.19 -5.65
N GLY A 183 -5.23 39.72 -5.32
CA GLY A 183 -5.12 40.98 -4.59
C GLY A 183 -5.07 40.96 -3.07
N ASN A 184 -3.85 41.00 -2.57
CA ASN A 184 -3.28 42.12 -1.77
C ASN A 184 -3.49 42.23 -0.25
N GLN A 185 -2.34 42.43 0.42
CA GLN A 185 -2.03 43.13 1.68
C GLN A 185 -2.41 42.42 3.00
N GLY A 186 -1.57 42.24 3.94
CA GLY A 186 -0.38 42.89 4.44
C GLY A 186 -0.33 42.72 5.96
N GLY A 187 0.83 42.64 6.55
CA GLY A 187 1.02 43.03 7.94
C GLY A 187 1.48 41.98 8.94
N ASP A 188 2.77 41.92 9.11
CA ASP A 188 3.61 41.95 10.33
C ASP A 188 3.44 41.00 11.53
N ASN A 189 4.59 40.37 11.77
CA ASN A 189 5.29 40.14 13.05
C ASN A 189 4.66 39.30 14.17
N ASN A 190 5.26 38.17 14.54
CA ASN A 190 6.16 38.16 15.69
C ASN A 190 6.86 36.83 15.90
N GLN A 191 8.06 36.92 16.46
CA GLN A 191 9.00 35.88 16.87
C GLN A 191 8.48 35.01 18.03
N GLY A 192 8.96 33.76 18.09
CA GLY A 192 9.16 33.14 19.38
C GLY A 192 9.14 31.63 19.43
N GLY A 193 10.31 31.00 19.60
CA GLY A 193 10.47 29.88 20.48
C GLY A 193 10.33 28.48 19.89
N GLY A 194 11.48 27.86 19.62
CA GLY A 194 11.58 26.44 19.26
C GLY A 194 11.07 25.48 20.33
N SER A 195 10.47 24.42 19.87
CA SER A 195 10.48 23.13 20.55
C SER A 195 10.44 22.06 19.47
N GLN A 196 11.54 21.33 19.34
CA GLN A 196 11.59 20.11 18.53
C GLN A 196 10.80 19.04 19.26
N GLY A 197 9.56 18.87 18.91
CA GLY A 197 8.78 17.69 19.21
C GLY A 197 8.75 16.82 17.95
N GLY A 198 9.47 15.70 17.95
CA GLY A 198 9.38 14.72 16.87
C GLY A 198 7.94 14.24 16.73
N ASN A 199 7.30 14.56 15.63
CA ASN A 199 5.98 14.06 15.29
C ASN A 199 6.10 12.58 14.90
N GLU A 200 5.68 11.71 15.78
CA GLU A 200 5.45 10.30 15.47
C GLU A 200 4.18 10.18 14.62
N SER A 201 4.35 10.03 13.31
CA SER A 201 3.21 9.74 12.42
C SER A 201 3.01 8.22 12.37
N GLN A 202 1.86 7.74 12.77
CA GLN A 202 1.39 6.39 12.48
C GLN A 202 0.37 6.45 11.35
N TYR A 203 0.60 5.68 10.30
CA TYR A 203 -0.32 5.56 9.17
C TYR A 203 -0.96 4.17 9.22
N VAL A 204 -2.27 4.11 9.12
CA VAL A 204 -3.05 2.88 8.98
C VAL A 204 -3.80 2.95 7.66
N CYS A 205 -3.62 1.96 6.79
CA CYS A 205 -4.38 1.81 5.57
C CYS A 205 -5.32 0.61 5.70
N ASP A 206 -6.61 0.81 5.55
CA ASP A 206 -7.64 -0.22 5.50
C ASP A 206 -8.06 -0.49 4.06
#